data_3ec9addaf7ca3edd9f854afc9c43f7c9
#
_entry.id   3ec9addaf7ca3edd9f854afc9c43f7c9
#
_cell.length_a   1.000
_cell.length_b   1.000
_cell.length_c   1.000
_cell.angle_alpha   90.00
_cell.angle_beta   90.00
_cell.angle_gamma   90.00
#
_symmetry.space_group_name_H-M   'P 1'
#
loop_
_entity.id
_entity.type
_entity.pdbx_description
1 polymer ?
#
loop_
_entity_poly.entity_id
_entity_poly.type
_entity_poly.pdbx_seq_one_letter_code
_entity_poly.pdbx_strand_id
1 'polypeptide(L)'
;MQQTPAPVDIQQLRWFRIRRSGLFAPFPNAGLAAEVLGGIQAQIHPSAGLALFNRTPNLTYARYEALLYEERSLVKLWGQRGTLHIYATGDWPLICAMLAGSKSWWARAAEKAETYDAYMELVRQAEALLRQKGVMGRSDLRASGLFNDEEHLSPWGGVFADLVRRGHACHAARSGEGLFAHRAFWRPDLRWEPPEPDAANVEMARRYLRAYGPATFQDYAHWRGAERQRARRWWAALEPELAQVSVNGQAMHLLREDLEEFTRTTEPPFCSLHMLHRFDPLLLAHKDKSWIVPAAHYKRVFRSAGHIEGVVLDAGVAVATWRYARKGDALRITLEPFNPLPARLHALIQQRSLAIATFFGLTQAEVEGI
;
A
#
# COMPACT_ATOMS: atom_id res chain seq x y z
N MET A 1 -23.86 1.02 -32.00
CA MET A 1 -24.40 -0.09 -31.17
C MET A 1 -23.32 -0.42 -30.14
N GLN A 2 -23.56 -0.11 -28.87
CA GLN A 2 -22.69 -0.58 -27.79
C GLN A 2 -22.92 -2.10 -27.68
N GLN A 3 -21.90 -2.87 -28.00
CA GLN A 3 -21.92 -4.31 -27.75
C GLN A 3 -22.08 -4.53 -26.24
N THR A 4 -23.10 -5.25 -25.82
CA THR A 4 -23.25 -5.71 -24.44
C THR A 4 -22.00 -6.50 -24.08
N PRO A 5 -21.22 -6.08 -23.05
CA PRO A 5 -20.00 -6.78 -22.72
C PRO A 5 -20.30 -8.24 -22.36
N ALA A 6 -19.48 -9.16 -22.87
CA ALA A 6 -19.60 -10.57 -22.54
C ALA A 6 -19.56 -10.79 -21.03
N PRO A 7 -20.40 -11.65 -20.44
CA PRO A 7 -20.35 -11.95 -19.02
C PRO A 7 -19.00 -12.62 -18.68
N VAL A 8 -18.33 -12.09 -17.67
CA VAL A 8 -17.04 -12.57 -17.20
C VAL A 8 -17.24 -13.39 -15.93
N ASP A 9 -16.57 -14.54 -15.85
CA ASP A 9 -16.53 -15.36 -14.65
C ASP A 9 -15.72 -14.68 -13.54
N ILE A 10 -16.21 -14.81 -12.31
CA ILE A 10 -15.52 -14.31 -11.10
C ILE A 10 -14.13 -14.97 -10.91
N GLN A 11 -13.94 -16.18 -11.41
CA GLN A 11 -12.65 -16.87 -11.40
C GLN A 11 -11.65 -16.15 -12.31
N GLN A 12 -12.04 -15.82 -13.53
CA GLN A 12 -11.21 -15.07 -14.49
C GLN A 12 -10.80 -13.70 -13.91
N LEU A 13 -11.76 -12.96 -13.33
CA LEU A 13 -11.47 -11.70 -12.61
C LEU A 13 -10.41 -11.90 -11.54
N ARG A 14 -10.57 -12.94 -10.73
CA ARG A 14 -9.67 -13.27 -9.62
C ARG A 14 -8.25 -13.56 -10.10
N TRP A 15 -8.10 -14.42 -11.11
CA TRP A 15 -6.81 -14.78 -11.68
C TRP A 15 -6.11 -13.58 -12.30
N PHE A 16 -6.83 -12.74 -13.02
CA PHE A 16 -6.27 -11.52 -13.60
C PHE A 16 -5.75 -10.57 -12.53
N ARG A 17 -6.55 -10.24 -11.50
CA ARG A 17 -6.13 -9.36 -10.41
C ARG A 17 -4.91 -9.88 -9.65
N ILE A 18 -4.87 -11.19 -9.37
CA ILE A 18 -3.73 -11.81 -8.68
C ILE A 18 -2.48 -11.75 -9.55
N ARG A 19 -2.60 -12.01 -10.85
CA ARG A 19 -1.51 -11.88 -11.82
C ARG A 19 -0.97 -10.46 -11.86
N ARG A 20 -1.84 -9.47 -12.08
CA ARG A 20 -1.49 -8.06 -12.21
C ARG A 20 -0.90 -7.48 -10.91
N SER A 21 -1.28 -8.01 -9.76
CA SER A 21 -0.69 -7.64 -8.47
C SER A 21 0.70 -8.23 -8.20
N GLY A 22 1.28 -9.00 -9.13
CA GLY A 22 2.63 -9.55 -9.03
C GLY A 22 2.75 -10.83 -8.20
N LEU A 23 1.63 -11.50 -7.85
CA LEU A 23 1.69 -12.73 -7.06
C LEU A 23 1.99 -13.98 -7.90
N PHE A 24 1.58 -14.00 -9.19
CA PHE A 24 1.92 -15.09 -10.13
C PHE A 24 3.14 -14.79 -10.99
N ALA A 25 3.33 -13.53 -11.34
CA ALA A 25 4.47 -13.06 -12.10
C ALA A 25 5.17 -11.96 -11.29
N PRO A 26 6.15 -12.32 -10.44
CA PRO A 26 6.83 -11.36 -9.58
C PRO A 26 7.53 -10.27 -10.41
N PHE A 27 7.57 -9.07 -9.85
CA PHE A 27 8.29 -7.95 -10.44
C PHE A 27 9.81 -8.15 -10.31
N PRO A 28 10.61 -7.66 -11.24
CA PRO A 28 12.07 -7.81 -11.22
C PRO A 28 12.72 -7.28 -9.94
N ASN A 29 12.16 -6.23 -9.33
CA ASN A 29 12.68 -5.63 -8.11
C ASN A 29 11.57 -4.93 -7.29
N ALA A 30 11.88 -4.63 -6.02
CA ALA A 30 10.93 -4.02 -5.10
C ALA A 30 10.54 -2.58 -5.47
N GLY A 31 11.41 -1.84 -6.18
CA GLY A 31 11.11 -0.50 -6.69
C GLY A 31 9.96 -0.54 -7.69
N LEU A 32 10.08 -1.40 -8.71
CA LEU A 32 9.03 -1.59 -9.71
C LEU A 32 7.74 -2.14 -9.07
N ALA A 33 7.85 -3.06 -8.10
CA ALA A 33 6.68 -3.54 -7.36
C ALA A 33 5.93 -2.39 -6.65
N ALA A 34 6.67 -1.51 -5.96
CA ALA A 34 6.08 -0.36 -5.27
C ALA A 34 5.46 0.66 -6.26
N GLU A 35 6.10 0.88 -7.41
CA GLU A 35 5.61 1.75 -8.48
C GLU A 35 4.30 1.22 -9.09
N VAL A 36 4.31 -0.02 -9.57
CA VAL A 36 3.14 -0.63 -10.25
C VAL A 36 1.96 -0.73 -9.32
N LEU A 37 2.17 -1.11 -8.05
CA LEU A 37 1.11 -1.22 -7.05
C LEU A 37 0.62 0.13 -6.51
N GLY A 38 1.23 1.24 -6.92
CA GLY A 38 0.86 2.58 -6.47
C GLY A 38 1.11 2.80 -4.98
N GLY A 39 2.14 2.14 -4.45
CA GLY A 39 2.55 2.19 -3.05
C GLY A 39 2.07 1.01 -2.20
N ILE A 40 2.85 0.68 -1.18
CA ILE A 40 2.62 -0.43 -0.24
C ILE A 40 2.33 0.14 1.14
N GLN A 41 1.16 -0.12 1.71
CA GLN A 41 0.82 0.38 3.04
C GLN A 41 1.80 -0.12 4.11
N ALA A 42 2.40 0.79 4.87
CA ALA A 42 3.50 0.54 5.79
C ALA A 42 3.18 1.00 7.23
N GLN A 43 1.89 0.95 7.62
CA GLN A 43 1.46 1.22 8.98
C GLN A 43 2.10 0.22 9.95
N ILE A 44 2.29 -1.01 9.51
CA ILE A 44 3.10 -2.03 10.15
C ILE A 44 4.29 -2.29 9.22
N HIS A 45 5.46 -1.81 9.61
CA HIS A 45 6.64 -1.81 8.75
C HIS A 45 7.03 -3.21 8.20
N PRO A 46 7.07 -4.30 9.01
CA PRO A 46 7.35 -5.63 8.48
C PRO A 46 6.30 -6.16 7.50
N SER A 47 5.03 -5.72 7.63
CA SER A 47 3.96 -6.12 6.71
C SER A 47 4.20 -5.60 5.29
N ALA A 48 4.73 -4.38 5.17
CA ALA A 48 5.11 -3.82 3.87
C ALA A 48 6.27 -4.60 3.23
N GLY A 49 7.26 -4.99 4.05
CA GLY A 49 8.35 -5.87 3.61
C GLY A 49 7.84 -7.21 3.09
N LEU A 50 6.90 -7.84 3.81
CA LEU A 50 6.27 -9.11 3.39
C LEU A 50 5.43 -8.95 2.11
N ALA A 51 4.74 -7.82 1.93
CA ALA A 51 4.00 -7.55 0.70
C ALA A 51 4.93 -7.45 -0.52
N LEU A 52 6.10 -6.80 -0.36
CA LEU A 52 7.15 -6.76 -1.39
C LEU A 52 7.83 -8.13 -1.59
N PHE A 53 8.13 -8.87 -0.52
CA PHE A 53 8.68 -10.22 -0.57
C PHE A 53 7.79 -11.18 -1.37
N ASN A 54 6.48 -11.08 -1.23
CA ASN A 54 5.53 -11.89 -2.01
C ASN A 54 5.60 -11.61 -3.52
N ARG A 55 6.21 -10.50 -3.94
CA ARG A 55 6.15 -9.95 -5.31
C ARG A 55 7.52 -9.69 -5.93
N THR A 56 8.58 -9.98 -5.20
CA THR A 56 9.96 -9.71 -5.65
C THR A 56 10.85 -10.92 -5.37
N PRO A 57 11.55 -11.45 -6.35
CA PRO A 57 12.44 -12.59 -6.13
C PRO A 57 13.54 -12.26 -5.12
N ASN A 58 13.88 -13.21 -4.28
CA ASN A 58 15.05 -13.18 -3.39
C ASN A 58 15.13 -11.96 -2.45
N LEU A 59 14.01 -11.26 -2.20
CA LEU A 59 13.99 -10.16 -1.25
C LEU A 59 14.12 -10.70 0.18
N THR A 60 15.10 -10.19 0.94
CA THR A 60 15.23 -10.40 2.38
C THR A 60 14.79 -9.15 3.14
N TYR A 61 14.52 -9.29 4.45
CA TYR A 61 14.17 -8.15 5.30
C TYR A 61 15.32 -7.13 5.38
N ALA A 62 16.56 -7.61 5.49
CA ALA A 62 17.75 -6.75 5.48
C ALA A 62 17.86 -5.97 4.14
N ARG A 63 17.60 -6.65 3.01
CA ARG A 63 17.60 -5.99 1.70
C ARG A 63 16.48 -4.94 1.58
N TYR A 64 15.28 -5.25 2.07
CA TYR A 64 14.17 -4.29 2.13
C TYR A 64 14.54 -3.03 2.93
N GLU A 65 15.18 -3.20 4.08
CA GLU A 65 15.67 -2.07 4.89
C GLU A 65 16.76 -1.26 4.18
N ALA A 66 17.72 -1.94 3.52
CA ALA A 66 18.77 -1.27 2.75
C ALA A 66 18.20 -0.41 1.62
N LEU A 67 17.18 -0.91 0.90
CA LEU A 67 16.48 -0.14 -0.16
C LEU A 67 15.84 1.15 0.38
N LEU A 68 15.36 1.15 1.62
CA LEU A 68 14.74 2.30 2.26
C LEU A 68 15.75 3.30 2.82
N TYR A 69 16.75 2.82 3.56
CA TYR A 69 17.55 3.69 4.44
C TYR A 69 19.00 3.88 3.98
N GLU A 70 19.51 3.00 3.14
CA GLU A 70 20.89 3.05 2.62
C GLU A 70 20.91 3.50 1.15
N GLU A 71 20.29 2.73 0.27
CA GLU A 71 20.20 3.04 -1.17
C GLU A 71 19.14 4.09 -1.47
N ARG A 72 18.13 4.19 -0.62
CA ARG A 72 17.05 5.18 -0.74
C ARG A 72 16.33 5.12 -2.08
N SER A 73 16.28 3.94 -2.68
CA SER A 73 15.50 3.66 -3.90
C SER A 73 14.01 3.50 -3.59
N LEU A 74 13.68 3.22 -2.34
CA LEU A 74 12.34 3.28 -1.75
C LEU A 74 12.26 4.44 -0.77
N VAL A 75 11.06 5.02 -0.62
CA VAL A 75 10.78 6.11 0.32
C VAL A 75 9.49 5.83 1.11
N LYS A 76 9.50 6.16 2.41
CA LYS A 76 8.33 6.02 3.28
C LYS A 76 7.68 7.38 3.52
N LEU A 77 6.41 7.51 3.11
CA LEU A 77 5.64 8.75 3.15
C LEU A 77 4.25 8.53 3.74
N TRP A 78 3.58 9.59 4.19
CA TRP A 78 2.12 9.60 4.29
C TRP A 78 1.52 9.66 2.88
N GLY A 79 0.63 8.73 2.58
CA GLY A 79 0.05 8.53 1.26
C GLY A 79 -1.48 8.48 1.26
N GLN A 80 -2.02 7.59 0.43
CA GLN A 80 -3.46 7.35 0.29
C GLN A 80 -4.10 7.10 1.66
N ARG A 81 -5.37 7.51 1.82
CA ARG A 81 -6.15 7.35 3.05
C ARG A 81 -5.52 7.96 4.31
N GLY A 82 -4.46 8.78 4.15
CA GLY A 82 -3.71 9.36 5.26
C GLY A 82 -2.88 8.35 6.05
N THR A 83 -2.57 7.19 5.48
CA THR A 83 -1.75 6.14 6.11
C THR A 83 -0.33 6.14 5.55
N LEU A 84 0.60 5.51 6.28
CA LEU A 84 1.99 5.37 5.85
C LEU A 84 2.10 4.37 4.69
N HIS A 85 2.88 4.74 3.68
CA HIS A 85 3.15 3.90 2.51
C HIS A 85 4.62 3.94 2.13
N ILE A 86 5.07 2.89 1.47
CA ILE A 86 6.36 2.81 0.80
C ILE A 86 6.12 2.96 -0.69
N TYR A 87 6.87 3.84 -1.32
CA TYR A 87 6.84 4.11 -2.75
C TYR A 87 8.23 3.96 -3.36
N ALA A 88 8.31 3.77 -4.66
CA ALA A 88 9.54 4.03 -5.39
C ALA A 88 9.93 5.51 -5.22
N THR A 89 11.20 5.79 -4.96
CA THR A 89 11.63 7.18 -4.68
C THR A 89 11.40 8.10 -5.87
N GLY A 90 11.49 7.60 -7.10
CA GLY A 90 11.16 8.36 -8.31
C GLY A 90 9.72 8.87 -8.37
N ASP A 91 8.79 8.20 -7.69
CA ASP A 91 7.38 8.59 -7.62
C ASP A 91 7.09 9.67 -6.57
N TRP A 92 8.07 10.06 -5.75
CA TRP A 92 7.82 11.04 -4.68
C TRP A 92 7.17 12.34 -5.16
N PRO A 93 7.61 12.99 -6.26
CA PRO A 93 6.92 14.16 -6.81
C PRO A 93 5.46 13.88 -7.19
N LEU A 94 5.19 12.74 -7.84
CA LEU A 94 3.85 12.31 -8.22
C LEU A 94 2.94 12.13 -6.99
N ILE A 95 3.45 11.48 -5.94
CA ILE A 95 2.69 11.23 -4.70
C ILE A 95 2.36 12.54 -3.99
N CYS A 96 3.29 13.50 -3.93
CA CYS A 96 3.03 14.81 -3.36
C CYS A 96 1.98 15.59 -4.17
N ALA A 97 2.08 15.58 -5.49
CA ALA A 97 1.09 16.19 -6.37
C ALA A 97 -0.30 15.55 -6.22
N MET A 98 -0.35 14.22 -6.18
CA MET A 98 -1.58 13.47 -5.91
C MET A 98 -2.25 13.92 -4.61
N LEU A 99 -1.48 14.21 -3.55
CA LEU A 99 -1.99 14.61 -2.23
C LEU A 99 -2.26 16.11 -2.12
N ALA A 100 -1.80 16.92 -3.07
CA ALA A 100 -2.02 18.37 -3.06
C ALA A 100 -3.50 18.71 -2.99
N GLY A 101 -3.84 19.78 -2.28
CA GLY A 101 -5.23 20.19 -2.05
C GLY A 101 -6.01 19.32 -1.05
N SER A 102 -5.37 18.30 -0.43
CA SER A 102 -5.94 17.57 0.71
C SER A 102 -5.20 17.96 1.99
N LYS A 103 -5.93 18.48 2.99
CA LYS A 103 -5.35 18.89 4.27
C LYS A 103 -5.10 17.68 5.18
N SER A 104 -4.04 17.72 5.97
CA SER A 104 -3.82 16.77 7.06
C SER A 104 -4.91 16.90 8.13
N TRP A 105 -4.93 15.98 9.09
CA TRP A 105 -5.83 16.11 10.23
C TRP A 105 -5.53 17.40 11.02
N TRP A 106 -4.26 17.69 11.27
CA TRP A 106 -3.80 18.89 12.00
C TRP A 106 -4.13 20.18 11.26
N ALA A 107 -3.89 20.23 9.95
CA ALA A 107 -4.25 21.39 9.14
C ALA A 107 -5.77 21.64 9.12
N ARG A 108 -6.60 20.59 9.13
CA ARG A 108 -8.07 20.74 9.27
C ARG A 108 -8.49 21.18 10.68
N ALA A 109 -7.81 20.67 11.72
CA ALA A 109 -8.05 21.07 13.08
C ALA A 109 -7.74 22.58 13.28
N ALA A 110 -6.59 23.02 12.75
CA ALA A 110 -6.20 24.44 12.78
C ALA A 110 -7.17 25.34 11.99
N GLU A 111 -7.66 24.86 10.83
CA GLU A 111 -8.68 25.59 10.05
C GLU A 111 -9.97 25.74 10.85
N LYS A 112 -10.44 24.68 11.49
CA LYS A 112 -11.63 24.70 12.34
C LYS A 112 -11.48 25.61 13.56
N ALA A 113 -10.25 25.73 14.08
CA ALA A 113 -9.91 26.61 15.20
C ALA A 113 -9.56 28.04 14.78
N GLU A 114 -9.69 28.38 13.47
CA GLU A 114 -9.31 29.67 12.90
C GLU A 114 -7.84 30.07 13.10
N THR A 115 -6.96 29.07 13.26
CA THR A 115 -5.50 29.23 13.49
C THR A 115 -4.67 28.70 12.32
N TYR A 116 -5.28 28.49 11.15
CA TYR A 116 -4.63 27.83 10.00
C TYR A 116 -3.34 28.54 9.56
N ASP A 117 -3.35 29.87 9.46
CA ASP A 117 -2.19 30.63 9.00
C ASP A 117 -1.02 30.55 10.00
N ALA A 118 -1.33 30.63 11.31
CA ALA A 118 -0.35 30.45 12.37
C ALA A 118 0.24 29.03 12.34
N TYR A 119 -0.60 28.02 12.17
CA TYR A 119 -0.14 26.63 12.02
C TYR A 119 0.77 26.46 10.79
N MET A 120 0.42 27.06 9.67
CA MET A 120 1.22 26.99 8.44
C MET A 120 2.55 27.74 8.59
N GLU A 121 2.62 28.77 9.42
CA GLU A 121 3.87 29.42 9.79
C GLU A 121 4.77 28.46 10.59
N LEU A 122 4.23 27.73 11.56
CA LEU A 122 4.95 26.69 12.30
C LEU A 122 5.48 25.60 11.36
N VAL A 123 4.70 25.18 10.39
CA VAL A 123 5.14 24.19 9.37
C VAL A 123 6.32 24.75 8.56
N ARG A 124 6.30 26.04 8.18
CA ARG A 124 7.43 26.67 7.44
C ARG A 124 8.69 26.77 8.31
N GLN A 125 8.55 27.15 9.57
CA GLN A 125 9.67 27.21 10.50
C GLN A 125 10.28 25.82 10.76
N ALA A 126 9.44 24.79 10.91
CA ALA A 126 9.88 23.41 11.04
C ALA A 126 10.60 22.91 9.77
N GLU A 127 10.12 23.30 8.57
CA GLU A 127 10.82 23.00 7.32
C GLU A 127 12.20 23.63 7.26
N ALA A 128 12.31 24.92 7.59
CA ALA A 128 13.59 25.62 7.61
C ALA A 128 14.60 24.97 8.56
N LEU A 129 14.16 24.58 9.77
CA LEU A 129 14.98 23.87 10.73
C LEU A 129 15.40 22.49 10.21
N LEU A 130 14.47 21.72 9.64
CA LEU A 130 14.77 20.42 9.05
C LEU A 130 15.76 20.52 7.89
N ARG A 131 15.62 21.54 7.05
CA ARG A 131 16.54 21.80 5.94
C ARG A 131 17.96 22.11 6.43
N GLN A 132 18.09 22.87 7.51
CA GLN A 132 19.37 23.19 8.11
C GLN A 132 20.04 21.96 8.75
N LYS A 133 19.27 21.13 9.49
CA LYS A 133 19.77 19.95 10.18
C LYS A 133 19.96 18.73 9.27
N GLY A 134 19.24 18.66 8.16
CA GLY A 134 19.18 17.51 7.27
C GLY A 134 18.26 16.39 7.78
N VAL A 135 18.43 15.98 9.05
CA VAL A 135 17.61 14.98 9.74
C VAL A 135 17.24 15.49 11.11
N MET A 136 15.98 15.33 11.52
CA MET A 136 15.53 15.67 12.87
C MET A 136 14.31 14.84 13.32
N GLY A 137 14.08 14.82 14.63
CA GLY A 137 12.92 14.21 15.27
C GLY A 137 12.12 15.21 16.10
N ARG A 138 11.15 14.70 16.86
CA ARG A 138 10.32 15.53 17.78
C ARG A 138 11.14 16.20 18.89
N SER A 139 12.19 15.51 19.39
CA SER A 139 13.11 16.07 20.37
C SER A 139 13.78 17.35 19.87
N ASP A 140 14.16 17.40 18.60
CA ASP A 140 14.76 18.58 17.99
C ASP A 140 13.78 19.75 17.91
N LEU A 141 12.51 19.46 17.58
CA LEU A 141 11.47 20.50 17.56
C LEU A 141 11.20 21.06 18.95
N ARG A 142 11.14 20.20 19.97
CA ARG A 142 11.03 20.67 21.38
C ARG A 142 12.21 21.56 21.77
N ALA A 143 13.42 21.11 21.48
CA ALA A 143 14.63 21.85 21.82
C ALA A 143 14.74 23.21 21.09
N SER A 144 14.06 23.38 19.96
CA SER A 144 14.04 24.65 19.21
C SER A 144 13.23 25.75 19.89
N GLY A 145 12.35 25.39 20.84
CA GLY A 145 11.43 26.34 21.47
C GLY A 145 10.30 26.86 20.56
N LEU A 146 10.21 26.39 19.32
CA LEU A 146 9.17 26.78 18.35
C LEU A 146 7.81 26.15 18.67
N PHE A 147 7.79 25.04 19.40
CA PHE A 147 6.61 24.25 19.68
C PHE A 147 6.39 24.10 21.17
N ASN A 148 5.39 24.81 21.67
CA ASN A 148 4.97 24.73 23.07
C ASN A 148 3.78 23.78 23.26
N ASP A 149 3.20 23.28 22.17
CA ASP A 149 2.03 22.42 22.17
C ASP A 149 2.42 20.98 21.76
N GLU A 150 2.20 20.03 22.69
CA GLU A 150 2.43 18.60 22.46
C GLU A 150 1.57 18.01 21.33
N GLU A 151 0.44 18.64 20.99
CA GLU A 151 -0.43 18.19 19.88
C GLU A 151 0.33 18.23 18.54
N HIS A 152 1.12 19.28 18.31
CA HIS A 152 1.93 19.42 17.09
C HIS A 152 3.12 18.45 17.06
N LEU A 153 3.48 17.87 18.19
CA LEU A 153 4.53 16.86 18.35
C LEU A 153 3.97 15.44 18.46
N SER A 154 2.72 15.23 18.10
CA SER A 154 2.04 13.94 18.20
C SER A 154 2.84 12.79 17.56
N PRO A 155 2.91 11.61 18.24
CA PRO A 155 3.49 10.40 17.65
C PRO A 155 2.82 9.97 16.34
N TRP A 156 1.60 10.43 16.09
CA TRP A 156 0.83 10.17 14.86
C TRP A 156 1.19 11.11 13.71
N GLY A 157 2.23 11.94 13.87
CA GLY A 157 2.79 12.76 12.82
C GLY A 157 2.95 14.23 13.17
N GLY A 158 1.95 14.88 13.77
CA GLY A 158 2.02 16.31 14.08
C GLY A 158 2.40 17.13 12.85
N VAL A 159 3.27 18.12 13.04
CA VAL A 159 3.80 18.97 11.95
C VAL A 159 4.56 18.19 10.88
N PHE A 160 5.20 17.05 11.25
CA PHE A 160 5.92 16.22 10.29
C PHE A 160 5.02 15.61 9.23
N ALA A 161 3.75 15.34 9.56
CA ALA A 161 2.81 14.84 8.57
C ALA A 161 2.61 15.86 7.43
N ASP A 162 2.53 17.14 7.75
CA ASP A 162 2.42 18.19 6.74
C ASP A 162 3.72 18.42 5.99
N LEU A 163 4.88 18.34 6.64
CA LEU A 163 6.19 18.37 5.97
C LEU A 163 6.32 17.25 4.92
N VAL A 164 5.94 16.03 5.27
CA VAL A 164 5.98 14.88 4.34
C VAL A 164 4.97 15.05 3.21
N ARG A 165 3.73 15.41 3.51
CA ARG A 165 2.67 15.57 2.49
C ARG A 165 2.97 16.70 1.49
N ARG A 166 3.73 17.72 1.91
CA ARG A 166 4.19 18.82 1.06
C ARG A 166 5.48 18.53 0.31
N GLY A 167 6.06 17.35 0.52
CA GLY A 167 7.27 16.91 -0.18
C GLY A 167 8.58 17.46 0.40
N HIS A 168 8.54 18.09 1.58
CA HIS A 168 9.74 18.58 2.23
C HIS A 168 10.51 17.46 2.94
N ALA A 169 9.80 16.43 3.44
CA ALA A 169 10.37 15.39 4.28
C ALA A 169 9.94 13.97 3.91
N CYS A 170 10.70 12.99 4.38
CA CYS A 170 10.35 11.57 4.43
C CYS A 170 10.73 10.96 5.78
N HIS A 171 10.23 9.77 6.07
CA HIS A 171 10.66 8.99 7.21
C HIS A 171 12.09 8.46 7.01
N ALA A 172 12.98 8.69 8.00
CA ALA A 172 14.41 8.38 7.93
C ALA A 172 14.88 7.34 8.96
N ALA A 173 13.98 6.78 9.78
CA ALA A 173 14.35 5.83 10.83
C ALA A 173 13.75 4.45 10.61
N ARG A 174 14.53 3.40 10.96
CA ARG A 174 14.12 2.00 10.94
C ARG A 174 13.05 1.69 11.99
N SER A 175 13.24 2.17 13.20
CA SER A 175 12.30 2.01 14.33
C SER A 175 12.62 3.02 15.43
N GLY A 176 11.72 3.19 16.41
CA GLY A 176 11.93 4.06 17.58
C GLY A 176 11.43 5.49 17.36
N GLU A 177 12.18 6.49 17.83
CA GLU A 177 11.82 7.89 17.63
C GLU A 177 11.67 8.18 16.13
N GLY A 178 10.51 8.69 15.73
CA GLY A 178 10.27 9.06 14.34
C GLY A 178 11.26 10.12 13.89
N LEU A 179 12.28 9.71 13.15
CA LEU A 179 13.20 10.62 12.48
C LEU A 179 12.71 10.91 11.06
N PHE A 180 12.88 12.15 10.67
CA PHE A 180 12.52 12.66 9.36
C PHE A 180 13.72 13.33 8.72
N ALA A 181 13.91 13.07 7.44
CA ALA A 181 14.96 13.71 6.65
C ALA A 181 14.35 14.71 5.68
N HIS A 182 15.02 15.85 5.52
CA HIS A 182 14.68 16.79 4.46
C HIS A 182 14.98 16.18 3.10
N ARG A 183 14.10 16.35 2.12
CA ARG A 183 14.23 15.78 0.78
C ARG A 183 15.57 16.08 0.11
N ALA A 184 16.01 17.34 0.12
CA ALA A 184 17.27 17.74 -0.50
C ALA A 184 18.51 17.13 0.16
N PHE A 185 18.41 16.72 1.43
CA PHE A 185 19.46 15.97 2.13
C PHE A 185 19.35 14.46 1.84
N TRP A 186 18.12 13.94 1.82
CA TRP A 186 17.86 12.51 1.66
C TRP A 186 18.16 12.01 0.26
N ARG A 187 17.70 12.75 -0.76
CA ARG A 187 17.89 12.46 -2.18
C ARG A 187 18.19 13.76 -2.94
N PRO A 188 19.44 14.26 -2.84
CA PRO A 188 19.85 15.49 -3.50
C PRO A 188 19.81 15.39 -5.04
N ASP A 189 19.90 14.17 -5.57
CA ASP A 189 19.84 13.82 -6.98
C ASP A 189 18.40 13.67 -7.53
N LEU A 190 17.39 13.69 -6.66
CA LEU A 190 16.00 13.53 -7.10
C LEU A 190 15.52 14.74 -7.87
N ARG A 191 15.22 14.56 -9.15
CA ARG A 191 14.55 15.57 -9.96
C ARG A 191 13.16 15.84 -9.38
N TRP A 192 12.94 17.09 -8.95
CA TRP A 192 11.70 17.49 -8.30
C TRP A 192 10.79 18.25 -9.24
N GLU A 193 9.95 17.52 -9.95
CA GLU A 193 9.01 18.06 -10.93
C GLU A 193 7.62 17.43 -10.68
N PRO A 194 6.90 17.87 -9.63
CA PRO A 194 5.56 17.38 -9.38
C PRO A 194 4.62 17.79 -10.51
N PRO A 195 3.86 16.86 -11.08
CA PRO A 195 2.85 17.21 -12.08
C PRO A 195 1.70 18.01 -11.46
N GLU A 196 0.81 18.54 -12.30
CA GLU A 196 -0.43 19.14 -11.81
C GLU A 196 -1.26 18.14 -11.00
N PRO A 197 -1.92 18.56 -9.90
CA PRO A 197 -2.60 17.66 -8.97
C PRO A 197 -3.66 16.76 -9.61
N ASP A 198 -4.44 17.29 -10.55
CA ASP A 198 -5.46 16.48 -11.24
C ASP A 198 -4.80 15.49 -12.21
N ALA A 199 -3.75 15.87 -12.93
CA ALA A 199 -2.97 14.98 -13.78
C ALA A 199 -2.32 13.85 -12.95
N ALA A 200 -1.78 14.16 -11.76
CA ALA A 200 -1.26 13.17 -10.84
C ALA A 200 -2.32 12.15 -10.40
N ASN A 201 -3.52 12.60 -10.09
CA ASN A 201 -4.61 11.71 -9.67
C ASN A 201 -5.17 10.87 -10.84
N VAL A 202 -5.17 11.39 -12.07
CA VAL A 202 -5.51 10.62 -13.29
C VAL A 202 -4.45 9.54 -13.52
N GLU A 203 -3.17 9.86 -13.43
CA GLU A 203 -2.10 8.87 -13.55
C GLU A 203 -2.20 7.78 -12.46
N MET A 204 -2.50 8.16 -11.23
CA MET A 204 -2.72 7.18 -10.16
C MET A 204 -3.97 6.31 -10.38
N ALA A 205 -5.01 6.82 -11.01
CA ALA A 205 -6.16 6.01 -11.41
C ALA A 205 -5.81 5.03 -12.53
N ARG A 206 -4.95 5.44 -13.48
CA ARG A 206 -4.42 4.54 -14.53
C ARG A 206 -3.57 3.42 -13.93
N ARG A 207 -2.62 3.74 -13.02
CA ARG A 207 -1.83 2.73 -12.29
C ARG A 207 -2.68 1.81 -11.45
N TYR A 208 -3.71 2.35 -10.77
CA TYR A 208 -4.68 1.55 -10.02
C TYR A 208 -5.37 0.53 -10.91
N LEU A 209 -5.87 0.92 -12.07
CA LEU A 209 -6.51 0.00 -13.01
C LEU A 209 -5.54 -1.04 -13.56
N ARG A 210 -4.31 -0.65 -13.86
CA ARG A 210 -3.26 -1.56 -14.34
C ARG A 210 -2.92 -2.64 -13.32
N ALA A 211 -2.89 -2.30 -12.02
CA ALA A 211 -2.54 -3.23 -10.94
C ALA A 211 -3.73 -4.03 -10.41
N TYR A 212 -4.93 -3.44 -10.40
CA TYR A 212 -6.09 -3.98 -9.66
C TYR A 212 -7.37 -4.05 -10.49
N GLY A 213 -7.35 -3.64 -11.76
CA GLY A 213 -8.53 -3.79 -12.64
C GLY A 213 -8.89 -5.25 -12.92
N PRO A 214 -10.08 -5.50 -13.47
CA PRO A 214 -11.22 -4.58 -13.64
C PRO A 214 -11.76 -4.05 -12.31
N ALA A 215 -12.19 -2.79 -12.29
CA ALA A 215 -12.67 -2.13 -11.08
C ALA A 215 -13.75 -1.08 -11.38
N THR A 216 -14.38 -0.57 -10.33
CA THR A 216 -15.31 0.57 -10.40
C THR A 216 -14.63 1.86 -9.96
N PHE A 217 -15.20 3.02 -10.32
CA PHE A 217 -14.68 4.30 -9.77
C PHE A 217 -14.86 4.38 -8.24
N GLN A 218 -15.82 3.65 -7.67
CA GLN A 218 -16.01 3.57 -6.22
C GLN A 218 -14.89 2.80 -5.54
N ASP A 219 -14.35 1.77 -6.21
CA ASP A 219 -13.17 1.04 -5.72
C ASP A 219 -11.95 1.95 -5.73
N TYR A 220 -11.71 2.70 -6.82
CA TYR A 220 -10.65 3.68 -6.90
C TYR A 220 -10.77 4.77 -5.82
N ALA A 221 -11.97 5.36 -5.65
CA ALA A 221 -12.22 6.36 -4.61
C ALA A 221 -11.91 5.82 -3.21
N HIS A 222 -12.29 4.58 -2.93
CA HIS A 222 -12.00 3.89 -1.66
C HIS A 222 -10.49 3.67 -1.48
N TRP A 223 -9.81 3.13 -2.49
CA TRP A 223 -8.37 2.88 -2.47
C TRP A 223 -7.57 4.17 -2.30
N ARG A 224 -7.93 5.20 -3.06
CA ARG A 224 -7.30 6.51 -3.00
C ARG A 224 -7.58 7.27 -1.70
N GLY A 225 -8.72 7.03 -1.07
CA GLY A 225 -9.23 7.80 0.06
C GLY A 225 -9.64 9.21 -0.36
N ALA A 226 -10.27 9.33 -1.52
CA ALA A 226 -10.75 10.59 -2.07
C ALA A 226 -12.28 10.71 -1.98
N GLU A 227 -12.78 11.94 -1.94
CA GLU A 227 -14.20 12.21 -2.09
C GLU A 227 -14.72 11.68 -3.43
N ARG A 228 -15.92 11.12 -3.43
CA ARG A 228 -16.51 10.46 -4.61
C ARG A 228 -16.61 11.39 -5.83
N GLN A 229 -16.94 12.66 -5.62
CA GLN A 229 -17.06 13.63 -6.71
C GLN A 229 -15.73 13.89 -7.38
N ARG A 230 -14.65 14.08 -6.60
CA ARG A 230 -13.29 14.26 -7.13
C ARG A 230 -12.80 13.01 -7.86
N ALA A 231 -12.97 11.83 -7.27
CA ALA A 231 -12.58 10.57 -7.88
C ALA A 231 -13.32 10.32 -9.21
N ARG A 232 -14.62 10.67 -9.30
CA ARG A 232 -15.40 10.57 -10.52
C ARG A 232 -14.83 11.45 -11.63
N ARG A 233 -14.39 12.68 -11.31
CA ARG A 233 -13.79 13.59 -12.29
C ARG A 233 -12.48 13.02 -12.88
N TRP A 234 -11.60 12.50 -12.03
CA TRP A 234 -10.37 11.86 -12.49
C TRP A 234 -10.63 10.59 -13.29
N TRP A 235 -11.63 9.81 -12.88
CA TRP A 235 -12.02 8.61 -13.61
C TRP A 235 -12.60 8.94 -14.98
N ALA A 236 -13.44 9.96 -15.09
CA ALA A 236 -14.00 10.42 -16.36
C ALA A 236 -12.92 10.88 -17.34
N ALA A 237 -11.83 11.46 -16.86
CA ALA A 237 -10.68 11.82 -17.71
C ALA A 237 -10.00 10.59 -18.35
N LEU A 238 -10.18 9.39 -17.79
CA LEU A 238 -9.66 8.13 -18.35
C LEU A 238 -10.64 7.43 -19.28
N GLU A 239 -11.91 7.85 -19.40
CA GLU A 239 -12.92 7.15 -20.22
C GLU A 239 -12.44 6.77 -21.63
N PRO A 240 -11.68 7.60 -22.36
CA PRO A 240 -11.16 7.20 -23.69
C PRO A 240 -10.23 5.98 -23.66
N GLU A 241 -9.57 5.76 -22.53
CA GLU A 241 -8.61 4.66 -22.32
C GLU A 241 -9.28 3.40 -21.77
N LEU A 242 -10.55 3.48 -21.36
CA LEU A 242 -11.24 2.39 -20.67
C LEU A 242 -11.98 1.43 -21.62
N ALA A 243 -12.00 0.17 -21.23
CA ALA A 243 -12.94 -0.84 -21.73
C ALA A 243 -13.85 -1.28 -20.57
N GLN A 244 -15.11 -1.54 -20.88
CA GLN A 244 -16.10 -2.02 -19.91
C GLN A 244 -16.26 -3.53 -20.03
N VAL A 245 -16.34 -4.21 -18.88
CA VAL A 245 -16.68 -5.63 -18.74
C VAL A 245 -17.81 -5.80 -17.72
N SER A 246 -18.54 -6.90 -17.80
CA SER A 246 -19.60 -7.22 -16.84
C SER A 246 -19.21 -8.46 -16.03
N VAL A 247 -19.06 -8.29 -14.72
CA VAL A 247 -18.72 -9.38 -13.79
C VAL A 247 -19.91 -9.58 -12.85
N ASN A 248 -20.53 -10.74 -12.89
CA ASN A 248 -21.76 -11.06 -12.12
C ASN A 248 -22.83 -9.96 -12.25
N GLY A 249 -23.01 -9.39 -13.45
CA GLY A 249 -23.98 -8.31 -13.71
C GLY A 249 -23.51 -6.91 -13.27
N GLN A 250 -22.35 -6.77 -12.65
CA GLN A 250 -21.77 -5.49 -12.30
C GLN A 250 -20.85 -4.97 -13.41
N ALA A 251 -21.10 -3.74 -13.88
CA ALA A 251 -20.22 -3.06 -14.82
C ALA A 251 -18.91 -2.64 -14.11
N MET A 252 -17.79 -3.06 -14.66
CA MET A 252 -16.44 -2.72 -14.21
C MET A 252 -15.61 -2.23 -15.39
N HIS A 253 -14.51 -1.55 -15.12
CA HIS A 253 -13.62 -1.01 -16.13
C HIS A 253 -12.19 -1.50 -15.93
N LEU A 254 -11.49 -1.69 -17.03
CA LEU A 254 -10.04 -1.91 -17.11
C LEU A 254 -9.47 -1.04 -18.22
N LEU A 255 -8.15 -0.91 -18.29
CA LEU A 255 -7.53 -0.23 -19.42
C LEU A 255 -7.79 -1.02 -20.69
N ARG A 256 -8.10 -0.33 -21.79
CA ARG A 256 -8.38 -0.95 -23.10
C ARG A 256 -7.23 -1.83 -23.58
N GLU A 257 -6.00 -1.41 -23.31
CA GLU A 257 -4.79 -2.17 -23.63
C GLU A 257 -4.72 -3.52 -22.89
N ASP A 258 -5.34 -3.63 -21.73
CA ASP A 258 -5.34 -4.86 -20.91
C ASP A 258 -6.49 -5.83 -21.26
N LEU A 259 -7.42 -5.44 -22.15
CA LEU A 259 -8.63 -6.24 -22.45
C LEU A 259 -8.31 -7.60 -23.07
N GLU A 260 -7.33 -7.64 -23.96
CA GLU A 260 -6.92 -8.90 -24.62
C GLU A 260 -6.29 -9.86 -23.59
N GLU A 261 -5.40 -9.39 -22.74
CA GLU A 261 -4.79 -10.19 -21.67
C GLU A 261 -5.89 -10.69 -20.71
N PHE A 262 -6.82 -9.79 -20.34
CA PHE A 262 -7.93 -10.14 -19.46
C PHE A 262 -8.78 -11.27 -20.05
N THR A 263 -9.19 -11.17 -21.31
CA THR A 263 -10.03 -12.18 -21.97
C THR A 263 -9.35 -13.54 -22.14
N ARG A 264 -8.01 -13.56 -22.23
CA ARG A 264 -7.20 -14.79 -22.32
C ARG A 264 -6.78 -15.35 -20.95
N THR A 265 -7.10 -14.66 -19.86
CA THR A 265 -6.70 -15.09 -18.52
C THR A 265 -7.45 -16.35 -18.13
N THR A 266 -6.69 -17.38 -17.82
CA THR A 266 -7.17 -18.70 -17.36
C THR A 266 -6.53 -19.03 -16.01
N GLU A 267 -6.98 -20.11 -15.39
CA GLU A 267 -6.37 -20.67 -14.19
C GLU A 267 -4.87 -20.95 -14.41
N PRO A 268 -4.00 -20.54 -13.49
CA PRO A 268 -2.58 -20.87 -13.59
C PRO A 268 -2.38 -22.39 -13.51
N PRO A 269 -1.39 -22.94 -14.25
CA PRO A 269 -1.16 -24.39 -14.37
C PRO A 269 -0.60 -25.04 -13.10
N PHE A 270 -0.50 -24.31 -12.00
CA PHE A 270 0.07 -24.78 -10.73
C PHE A 270 -0.81 -24.40 -9.55
N CYS A 271 -0.79 -25.22 -8.50
CA CYS A 271 -1.47 -24.92 -7.26
C CYS A 271 -0.92 -23.61 -6.66
N SER A 272 -1.76 -22.61 -6.55
CA SER A 272 -1.35 -21.28 -6.07
C SER A 272 -1.78 -21.10 -4.61
N LEU A 273 -0.80 -21.21 -3.70
CA LEU A 273 -0.98 -20.80 -2.31
C LEU A 273 -0.20 -19.51 -2.06
N HIS A 274 -0.89 -18.51 -1.53
CA HIS A 274 -0.26 -17.26 -1.11
C HIS A 274 -0.59 -16.95 0.35
N MET A 275 0.41 -16.50 1.11
CA MET A 275 0.24 -16.00 2.47
C MET A 275 0.40 -14.49 2.44
N LEU A 276 -0.72 -13.77 2.38
CA LEU A 276 -0.76 -12.31 2.41
C LEU A 276 -0.80 -11.81 3.84
N HIS A 277 0.12 -10.92 4.22
CA HIS A 277 0.13 -10.37 5.56
C HIS A 277 -0.84 -9.17 5.68
N ARG A 278 -0.96 -8.63 6.89
CA ARG A 278 -1.80 -7.46 7.20
C ARG A 278 -1.54 -6.32 6.24
N PHE A 279 -2.59 -5.67 5.77
CA PHE A 279 -2.52 -4.52 4.85
C PHE A 279 -1.86 -4.81 3.50
N ASP A 280 -1.84 -6.09 3.06
CA ASP A 280 -1.41 -6.40 1.70
C ASP A 280 -2.21 -5.57 0.69
N PRO A 281 -1.57 -4.98 -0.34
CA PRO A 281 -2.24 -4.14 -1.32
C PRO A 281 -3.48 -4.77 -1.94
N LEU A 282 -3.46 -6.08 -2.18
CA LEU A 282 -4.60 -6.79 -2.79
C LEU A 282 -5.84 -6.81 -1.87
N LEU A 283 -5.63 -6.89 -0.54
CA LEU A 283 -6.71 -6.81 0.45
C LEU A 283 -7.29 -5.40 0.59
N LEU A 284 -6.55 -4.38 0.18
CA LEU A 284 -6.92 -2.96 0.30
C LEU A 284 -7.54 -2.40 -0.99
N ALA A 285 -7.24 -3.01 -2.14
CA ALA A 285 -7.48 -2.43 -3.45
C ALA A 285 -8.95 -2.13 -3.77
N HIS A 286 -9.90 -2.93 -3.31
CA HIS A 286 -11.31 -2.81 -3.69
C HIS A 286 -12.19 -2.50 -2.49
N LYS A 287 -13.32 -1.86 -2.70
CA LYS A 287 -14.35 -1.65 -1.68
C LYS A 287 -15.06 -2.96 -1.36
N ASP A 288 -15.51 -3.68 -2.39
CA ASP A 288 -16.04 -5.02 -2.25
C ASP A 288 -14.89 -6.05 -2.16
N LYS A 289 -14.91 -6.87 -1.12
CA LYS A 289 -13.91 -7.91 -0.83
C LYS A 289 -14.43 -9.32 -1.12
N SER A 290 -15.67 -9.48 -1.56
CA SER A 290 -16.32 -10.79 -1.75
C SER A 290 -15.63 -11.67 -2.79
N TRP A 291 -14.91 -11.04 -3.73
CA TRP A 291 -14.14 -11.75 -4.74
C TRP A 291 -12.91 -12.49 -4.18
N ILE A 292 -12.38 -12.10 -3.01
CA ILE A 292 -11.18 -12.65 -2.37
C ILE A 292 -11.47 -13.26 -1.00
N VAL A 293 -12.39 -12.69 -0.21
CA VAL A 293 -12.77 -13.18 1.12
C VAL A 293 -14.27 -13.56 1.10
N PRO A 294 -14.61 -14.83 1.34
CA PRO A 294 -16.01 -15.26 1.40
C PRO A 294 -16.79 -14.46 2.45
N ALA A 295 -18.03 -14.06 2.13
CA ALA A 295 -18.86 -13.18 2.95
C ALA A 295 -19.03 -13.70 4.40
N ALA A 296 -19.16 -15.02 4.59
CA ALA A 296 -19.27 -15.66 5.90
C ALA A 296 -18.06 -15.42 6.80
N HIS A 297 -16.89 -15.14 6.22
CA HIS A 297 -15.62 -14.96 6.94
C HIS A 297 -15.12 -13.52 6.92
N TYR A 298 -15.91 -12.59 6.36
CA TYR A 298 -15.51 -11.19 6.22
C TYR A 298 -15.00 -10.58 7.53
N LYS A 299 -15.78 -10.73 8.63
CA LYS A 299 -15.43 -10.17 9.95
C LYS A 299 -14.22 -10.83 10.62
N ARG A 300 -13.81 -12.03 10.18
CA ARG A 300 -12.58 -12.67 10.65
C ARG A 300 -11.34 -12.00 10.06
N VAL A 301 -11.45 -11.43 8.86
CA VAL A 301 -10.35 -10.75 8.15
C VAL A 301 -10.39 -9.24 8.38
N PHE A 302 -11.55 -8.62 8.14
CA PHE A 302 -11.73 -7.16 8.27
C PHE A 302 -12.41 -6.83 9.59
N ARG A 303 -11.60 -6.46 10.58
CA ARG A 303 -12.04 -6.20 11.96
C ARG A 303 -12.39 -4.72 12.17
N SER A 304 -12.92 -4.40 13.35
CA SER A 304 -13.17 -3.02 13.80
C SER A 304 -11.88 -2.17 13.79
N ALA A 305 -12.03 -0.85 13.81
CA ALA A 305 -10.94 0.12 13.82
C ALA A 305 -9.94 -0.03 12.65
N GLY A 306 -10.37 -0.60 11.51
CA GLY A 306 -9.53 -0.72 10.32
C GLY A 306 -8.45 -1.82 10.40
N HIS A 307 -8.53 -2.70 11.40
CA HIS A 307 -7.64 -3.86 11.46
C HIS A 307 -7.97 -4.86 10.35
N ILE A 308 -6.90 -5.33 9.67
CA ILE A 308 -6.98 -6.38 8.64
C ILE A 308 -6.02 -7.49 9.04
N GLU A 309 -6.53 -8.71 9.14
CA GLU A 309 -5.68 -9.87 9.41
C GLU A 309 -4.96 -10.35 8.13
N GLY A 310 -3.84 -11.06 8.31
CA GLY A 310 -3.22 -11.80 7.23
C GLY A 310 -4.11 -12.96 6.77
N VAL A 311 -4.06 -13.31 5.49
CA VAL A 311 -4.85 -14.40 4.92
C VAL A 311 -4.00 -15.40 4.17
N VAL A 312 -4.40 -16.67 4.23
CA VAL A 312 -3.93 -17.72 3.33
C VAL A 312 -4.91 -17.79 2.17
N LEU A 313 -4.42 -17.62 0.96
CA LEU A 313 -5.20 -17.79 -0.26
C LEU A 313 -4.91 -19.16 -0.86
N ASP A 314 -5.97 -19.91 -1.14
CA ASP A 314 -5.97 -21.09 -2.00
C ASP A 314 -6.75 -20.78 -3.27
N ALA A 315 -6.11 -20.94 -4.41
CA ALA A 315 -6.70 -20.59 -5.72
C ALA A 315 -7.32 -19.16 -5.72
N GLY A 316 -6.67 -18.22 -5.02
CA GLY A 316 -7.08 -16.82 -4.95
C GLY A 316 -8.25 -16.52 -4.00
N VAL A 317 -8.70 -17.49 -3.22
CA VAL A 317 -9.74 -17.32 -2.19
C VAL A 317 -9.16 -17.52 -0.81
N ALA A 318 -9.53 -16.65 0.14
CA ALA A 318 -9.08 -16.77 1.52
C ALA A 318 -9.71 -18.02 2.18
N VAL A 319 -8.83 -18.87 2.76
CA VAL A 319 -9.20 -20.12 3.44
C VAL A 319 -8.83 -20.13 4.92
N ALA A 320 -7.96 -19.21 5.35
CA ALA A 320 -7.56 -19.03 6.74
C ALA A 320 -7.12 -17.59 6.99
N THR A 321 -7.14 -17.18 8.26
CA THR A 321 -6.29 -16.07 8.71
C THR A 321 -4.99 -16.62 9.27
N TRP A 322 -3.95 -15.76 9.31
CA TRP A 322 -2.67 -16.13 9.88
C TRP A 322 -1.95 -14.95 10.52
N ARG A 323 -1.10 -15.27 11.47
CA ARG A 323 -0.20 -14.32 12.14
C ARG A 323 1.11 -15.02 12.48
N TYR A 324 2.13 -14.24 12.81
CA TYR A 324 3.40 -14.78 13.23
C TYR A 324 3.94 -14.08 14.47
N ALA A 325 4.83 -14.77 15.17
CA ALA A 325 5.66 -14.23 16.24
C ALA A 325 7.06 -14.82 16.13
N ARG A 326 8.08 -14.02 16.45
CA ARG A 326 9.46 -14.50 16.54
C ARG A 326 9.66 -15.19 17.90
N LYS A 327 10.25 -16.38 17.89
CA LYS A 327 10.58 -17.16 19.08
C LYS A 327 12.02 -17.69 18.93
N GLY A 328 12.99 -17.01 19.53
CA GLY A 328 14.40 -17.34 19.31
C GLY A 328 14.78 -17.25 17.84
N ASP A 329 15.34 -18.34 17.29
CA ASP A 329 15.73 -18.47 15.89
C ASP A 329 14.64 -19.03 14.98
N ALA A 330 13.42 -19.24 15.51
CA ALA A 330 12.28 -19.73 14.76
C ALA A 330 11.21 -18.67 14.59
N LEU A 331 10.47 -18.76 13.48
CA LEU A 331 9.24 -18.03 13.25
C LEU A 331 8.05 -18.93 13.56
N ARG A 332 7.30 -18.62 14.60
CA ARG A 332 6.04 -19.29 14.89
C ARG A 332 4.92 -18.67 14.06
N ILE A 333 4.27 -19.48 13.25
CA ILE A 333 3.12 -19.09 12.42
C ILE A 333 1.87 -19.78 12.99
N THR A 334 0.87 -19.00 13.35
CA THR A 334 -0.42 -19.49 13.82
C THR A 334 -1.48 -19.27 12.75
N LEU A 335 -2.15 -20.34 12.36
CA LEU A 335 -3.27 -20.34 11.41
C LEU A 335 -4.60 -20.45 12.14
N GLU A 336 -5.60 -19.77 11.62
CA GLU A 336 -7.01 -19.92 12.02
C GLU A 336 -7.84 -20.26 10.77
N PRO A 337 -7.94 -21.55 10.39
CA PRO A 337 -8.68 -21.98 9.22
C PRO A 337 -10.16 -21.60 9.28
N PHE A 338 -10.75 -21.32 8.13
CA PHE A 338 -12.19 -21.06 8.02
C PHE A 338 -13.00 -22.36 8.06
N ASN A 339 -12.45 -23.40 7.46
CA ASN A 339 -12.89 -24.78 7.45
C ASN A 339 -11.65 -25.68 7.50
N PRO A 340 -11.77 -27.00 7.79
CA PRO A 340 -10.64 -27.92 7.71
C PRO A 340 -9.87 -27.76 6.40
N LEU A 341 -8.55 -27.58 6.48
CA LEU A 341 -7.71 -27.37 5.29
C LEU A 341 -7.51 -28.70 4.55
N PRO A 342 -7.63 -28.71 3.22
CA PRO A 342 -7.26 -29.89 2.42
C PRO A 342 -5.80 -30.29 2.65
N ALA A 343 -5.52 -31.60 2.76
CA ALA A 343 -4.18 -32.14 3.03
C ALA A 343 -3.10 -31.64 2.03
N ARG A 344 -3.50 -31.37 0.76
CA ARG A 344 -2.59 -30.81 -0.25
C ARG A 344 -1.99 -29.44 0.12
N LEU A 345 -2.65 -28.68 1.01
CA LEU A 345 -2.19 -27.36 1.43
C LEU A 345 -1.15 -27.43 2.53
N HIS A 346 -1.09 -28.52 3.31
CA HIS A 346 -0.22 -28.60 4.48
C HIS A 346 1.26 -28.43 4.09
N ALA A 347 1.73 -29.18 3.11
CA ALA A 347 3.12 -29.07 2.61
C ALA A 347 3.43 -27.68 2.03
N LEU A 348 2.48 -27.09 1.28
CA LEU A 348 2.64 -25.76 0.71
C LEU A 348 2.71 -24.67 1.78
N ILE A 349 1.88 -24.78 2.83
CA ILE A 349 1.91 -23.86 3.98
C ILE A 349 3.25 -23.97 4.72
N GLN A 350 3.76 -25.18 4.98
CA GLN A 350 5.07 -25.38 5.60
C GLN A 350 6.19 -24.75 4.77
N GLN A 351 6.20 -25.02 3.47
CA GLN A 351 7.19 -24.44 2.55
C GLN A 351 7.13 -22.90 2.56
N ARG A 352 5.92 -22.33 2.48
CA ARG A 352 5.75 -20.88 2.46
C ARG A 352 6.12 -20.25 3.81
N SER A 353 5.83 -20.93 4.91
CA SER A 353 6.20 -20.52 6.26
C SER A 353 7.71 -20.46 6.44
N LEU A 354 8.44 -21.46 5.94
CA LEU A 354 9.91 -21.45 5.94
C LEU A 354 10.46 -20.30 5.08
N ALA A 355 9.89 -20.05 3.90
CA ALA A 355 10.29 -18.91 3.06
C ALA A 355 10.07 -17.56 3.77
N ILE A 356 8.99 -17.40 4.53
CA ILE A 356 8.76 -16.20 5.36
C ILE A 356 9.79 -16.11 6.50
N ALA A 357 10.14 -17.22 7.15
CA ALA A 357 11.21 -17.24 8.16
C ALA A 357 12.54 -16.80 7.54
N THR A 358 12.90 -17.36 6.38
CA THR A 358 14.11 -16.99 5.62
C THR A 358 14.12 -15.52 5.24
N PHE A 359 12.97 -14.94 4.84
CA PHE A 359 12.86 -13.50 4.60
C PHE A 359 13.32 -12.69 5.82
N PHE A 360 12.97 -13.11 7.03
CA PHE A 360 13.39 -12.47 8.29
C PHE A 360 14.80 -12.85 8.76
N GLY A 361 15.54 -13.67 8.00
CA GLY A 361 16.87 -14.15 8.37
C GLY A 361 16.83 -15.28 9.41
N LEU A 362 15.69 -15.99 9.51
CA LEU A 362 15.51 -17.13 10.41
C LEU A 362 15.61 -18.45 9.62
N THR A 363 16.05 -19.51 10.29
CA THR A 363 16.28 -20.83 9.65
C THR A 363 15.13 -21.82 9.85
N GLN A 364 14.19 -21.53 10.74
CA GLN A 364 13.12 -22.44 11.11
C GLN A 364 11.75 -21.74 11.13
N ALA A 365 10.71 -22.50 10.80
CA ALA A 365 9.31 -22.10 10.95
C ALA A 365 8.52 -23.20 11.68
N GLU A 366 7.84 -22.82 12.76
CA GLU A 366 6.86 -23.65 13.45
C GLU A 366 5.46 -23.24 13.00
N VAL A 367 4.64 -24.20 12.57
CA VAL A 367 3.27 -23.92 12.10
C VAL A 367 2.26 -24.60 13.00
N GLU A 368 1.33 -23.83 13.52
CA GLU A 368 0.25 -24.28 14.38
C GLU A 368 -1.11 -24.03 13.69
N GLY A 369 -2.10 -24.93 13.91
CA GLY A 369 -3.47 -24.77 13.40
C GLY A 369 -3.66 -25.27 11.96
N ILE A 370 -2.84 -26.25 11.53
CA ILE A 370 -3.04 -26.96 10.24
C ILE A 370 -4.02 -28.12 10.45
#